data_9bcff1a4007ba8403a08195067c026e8
#
_entry.id   9bcff1a4007ba8403a08195067c026e8
#
_cell.length_a   1.000
_cell.length_b   1.000
_cell.length_c   1.000
_cell.angle_alpha   90.00
_cell.angle_beta   90.00
_cell.angle_gamma   90.00
#
_symmetry.space_group_name_H-M   'P 1'
#
loop_
_entity.id
_entity.type
_entity.pdbx_description
1 polymer ?
#
loop_
_entity_poly.entity_id
_entity_poly.type
_entity_poly.pdbx_seq_one_letter_code
_entity_poly.pdbx_strand_id
1 'polypeptide(L)'
;MKKTTIRKYARLIARVGANIKKGQPVRLYADVDQYEFVTILVDECYKAGASKVSLEWNHDPITKLNYRHCSLKTLSKVEKWQEEKLKHTVETLPCSIYIESSDPDGLKGINIEKMQKASIARYPIIKPYRDAMDGKYQWTIAAVPSYAWAKKVFPNEKKHRAYEMLWEAILATVRVTDDNDPIAEWEKHNANLKTRATWLNEQGFDYLEYKSSNGTDFRASLIPEAEWHAGGDTTIGGNFFNPNMPTEEVFTSPKKGFAEGKLVSTKPLSYDGQIIDKFYITFKDGKAVEWDAEVGKPLLDKMLTMDEGAKYLGELALIPDNSPISNSGILYYNTLFDENASCHVAMGRGFTETIKGFADKSLEECYALGINDSMIHVDFMIGAPDLTITGYKDGVATPVFVNGNWA
;
A
#
# COMPACT_ATOMS: atom_id res chain seq x y z
N MET A 1 25.90 -4.02 -8.55
CA MET A 1 25.38 -4.41 -7.22
C MET A 1 26.02 -5.71 -6.74
N LYS A 2 26.43 -5.82 -5.45
CA LYS A 2 27.01 -7.05 -4.89
C LYS A 2 25.94 -8.11 -4.64
N LYS A 3 26.22 -9.36 -4.99
CA LYS A 3 25.29 -10.48 -4.72
C LYS A 3 24.98 -10.67 -3.21
N THR A 4 25.96 -10.34 -2.37
CA THR A 4 25.79 -10.39 -0.90
C THR A 4 24.75 -9.42 -0.39
N THR A 5 24.70 -8.18 -0.92
CA THR A 5 23.74 -7.15 -0.57
C THR A 5 22.34 -7.52 -1.04
N ILE A 6 22.22 -8.04 -2.27
CA ILE A 6 20.95 -8.57 -2.80
C ILE A 6 20.41 -9.72 -1.90
N ARG A 7 21.30 -10.62 -1.45
CA ARG A 7 20.92 -11.69 -0.53
C ARG A 7 20.49 -11.17 0.86
N LYS A 8 21.13 -10.11 1.38
CA LYS A 8 20.69 -9.45 2.62
C LYS A 8 19.25 -8.93 2.48
N TYR A 9 18.92 -8.32 1.35
CA TYR A 9 17.57 -7.84 1.07
C TYR A 9 16.57 -8.99 0.98
N ALA A 10 16.86 -10.04 0.23
CA ALA A 10 16.01 -11.23 0.15
C ALA A 10 15.79 -11.86 1.54
N ARG A 11 16.84 -11.94 2.36
CA ARG A 11 16.75 -12.41 3.75
C ARG A 11 15.86 -11.51 4.62
N LEU A 12 15.97 -10.19 4.44
CA LEU A 12 15.13 -9.21 5.13
C LEU A 12 13.65 -9.42 4.80
N ILE A 13 13.31 -9.55 3.51
CA ILE A 13 11.93 -9.83 3.05
C ILE A 13 11.41 -11.13 3.70
N ALA A 14 12.18 -12.20 3.69
CA ALA A 14 11.74 -13.50 4.21
C ALA A 14 11.55 -13.51 5.75
N ARG A 15 12.44 -12.81 6.49
CA ARG A 15 12.51 -12.91 7.96
C ARG A 15 11.82 -11.77 8.70
N VAL A 16 11.76 -10.58 8.11
CA VAL A 16 11.13 -9.40 8.71
C VAL A 16 9.83 -9.07 7.96
N GLY A 17 9.89 -8.89 6.65
CA GLY A 17 8.70 -8.64 5.83
C GLY A 17 7.65 -9.73 6.07
N ALA A 18 7.87 -10.89 5.53
CA ALA A 18 6.97 -12.03 5.64
C ALA A 18 7.01 -12.74 7.00
N ASN A 19 8.09 -12.60 7.76
CA ASN A 19 8.32 -13.31 9.03
C ASN A 19 7.93 -14.80 8.98
N ILE A 20 8.42 -15.50 7.96
CA ILE A 20 8.07 -16.89 7.66
C ILE A 20 8.30 -17.79 8.89
N LYS A 21 7.30 -18.57 9.26
CA LYS A 21 7.38 -19.54 10.35
C LYS A 21 7.79 -20.92 9.86
N LYS A 22 8.43 -21.69 10.74
CA LYS A 22 8.86 -23.05 10.43
C LYS A 22 7.67 -23.92 9.98
N GLY A 23 7.80 -24.55 8.82
CA GLY A 23 6.77 -25.42 8.24
C GLY A 23 5.65 -24.68 7.49
N GLN A 24 5.69 -23.34 7.41
CA GLN A 24 4.65 -22.55 6.74
C GLN A 24 4.78 -22.62 5.23
N PRO A 25 3.68 -22.82 4.47
CA PRO A 25 3.70 -22.66 3.02
C PRO A 25 3.82 -21.18 2.64
N VAL A 26 4.51 -20.91 1.55
CA VAL A 26 4.72 -19.54 1.02
C VAL A 26 4.21 -19.47 -0.41
N ARG A 27 3.50 -18.39 -0.74
CA ARG A 27 3.12 -18.03 -2.10
C ARG A 27 3.83 -16.74 -2.49
N LEU A 28 4.58 -16.78 -3.58
CA LEU A 28 5.37 -15.66 -4.06
C LEU A 28 4.87 -15.21 -5.43
N TYR A 29 4.58 -13.93 -5.55
CA TYR A 29 4.12 -13.27 -6.77
C TYR A 29 5.23 -12.36 -7.29
N ALA A 30 5.58 -12.44 -8.55
CA ALA A 30 6.61 -11.60 -9.16
C ALA A 30 6.44 -11.53 -10.69
N ASP A 31 7.04 -10.51 -11.29
CA ASP A 31 7.16 -10.46 -12.74
C ASP A 31 8.22 -11.46 -13.24
N VAL A 32 7.97 -12.07 -14.38
CA VAL A 32 8.84 -13.13 -14.94
C VAL A 32 10.28 -12.68 -15.16
N ASP A 33 10.50 -11.39 -15.40
CA ASP A 33 11.82 -10.80 -15.60
C ASP A 33 12.68 -10.82 -14.33
N GLN A 34 12.09 -11.09 -13.16
CA GLN A 34 12.77 -11.08 -11.86
C GLN A 34 13.25 -12.47 -11.40
N TYR A 35 13.30 -13.45 -12.28
CA TYR A 35 13.62 -14.84 -11.95
C TYR A 35 14.96 -15.00 -11.19
N GLU A 36 15.97 -14.16 -11.46
CA GLU A 36 17.26 -14.22 -10.78
C GLU A 36 17.12 -13.82 -9.30
N PHE A 37 16.45 -12.68 -9.01
CA PHE A 37 16.18 -12.25 -7.64
C PHE A 37 15.26 -13.23 -6.92
N VAL A 38 14.20 -13.67 -7.57
CA VAL A 38 13.23 -14.62 -7.04
C VAL A 38 13.91 -15.94 -6.63
N THR A 39 14.88 -16.41 -7.42
CA THR A 39 15.65 -17.61 -7.05
C THR A 39 16.40 -17.42 -5.72
N ILE A 40 17.00 -16.24 -5.49
CA ILE A 40 17.68 -15.90 -4.23
C ILE A 40 16.66 -15.81 -3.09
N LEU A 41 15.51 -15.18 -3.32
CA LEU A 41 14.47 -15.02 -2.32
C LEU A 41 13.86 -16.36 -1.91
N VAL A 42 13.61 -17.27 -2.85
CA VAL A 42 13.12 -18.63 -2.57
C VAL A 42 14.09 -19.40 -1.68
N ASP A 43 15.41 -19.30 -1.93
CA ASP A 43 16.44 -19.89 -1.09
C ASP A 43 16.38 -19.33 0.35
N GLU A 44 16.23 -18.00 0.51
CA GLU A 44 16.08 -17.37 1.82
C GLU A 44 14.74 -17.70 2.51
N CYS A 45 13.66 -17.92 1.76
CA CYS A 45 12.38 -18.41 2.31
C CYS A 45 12.54 -19.82 2.91
N TYR A 46 13.21 -20.74 2.23
CA TYR A 46 13.51 -22.07 2.78
C TYR A 46 14.42 -22.00 4.00
N LYS A 47 15.43 -21.13 4.01
CA LYS A 47 16.29 -20.88 5.18
C LYS A 47 15.55 -20.24 6.34
N ALA A 48 14.47 -19.49 6.08
CA ALA A 48 13.58 -18.97 7.10
C ALA A 48 12.65 -20.05 7.69
N GLY A 49 12.48 -21.18 7.00
CA GLY A 49 11.69 -22.31 7.48
C GLY A 49 10.47 -22.66 6.65
N ALA A 50 10.31 -22.09 5.47
CA ALA A 50 9.20 -22.42 4.57
C ALA A 50 9.13 -23.92 4.28
N SER A 51 7.95 -24.51 4.30
CA SER A 51 7.74 -25.91 3.91
C SER A 51 7.75 -26.08 2.38
N LYS A 52 7.17 -25.12 1.68
CA LYS A 52 7.14 -25.07 0.21
C LYS A 52 6.92 -23.63 -0.24
N VAL A 53 7.62 -23.22 -1.29
CA VAL A 53 7.38 -21.95 -1.99
C VAL A 53 6.71 -22.23 -3.33
N SER A 54 5.54 -21.64 -3.55
CA SER A 54 4.81 -21.67 -4.81
C SER A 54 4.90 -20.34 -5.51
N LEU A 55 5.19 -20.33 -6.83
CA LEU A 55 5.40 -19.10 -7.62
C LEU A 55 4.19 -18.80 -8.50
N GLU A 56 3.85 -17.51 -8.56
CA GLU A 56 2.86 -16.93 -9.46
C GLU A 56 3.57 -15.84 -10.29
N TRP A 57 3.67 -16.05 -11.60
CA TRP A 57 4.36 -15.12 -12.48
C TRP A 57 3.39 -14.18 -13.19
N ASN A 58 3.70 -12.90 -13.20
CA ASN A 58 3.04 -11.87 -13.99
C ASN A 58 3.87 -11.51 -15.23
N HIS A 59 3.19 -11.01 -16.27
CA HIS A 59 3.84 -10.45 -17.44
C HIS A 59 2.88 -9.49 -18.17
N ASP A 60 3.11 -8.19 -18.04
CA ASP A 60 2.25 -7.15 -18.60
C ASP A 60 1.94 -7.29 -20.10
N PRO A 61 2.91 -7.66 -20.98
CA PRO A 61 2.62 -7.91 -22.38
C PRO A 61 1.54 -8.99 -22.60
N ILE A 62 1.53 -10.07 -21.81
CA ILE A 62 0.48 -11.10 -21.89
C ILE A 62 -0.85 -10.55 -21.36
N THR A 63 -0.83 -9.79 -20.29
CA THR A 63 -2.01 -9.11 -19.75
C THR A 63 -2.63 -8.20 -20.80
N LYS A 64 -1.83 -7.38 -21.50
CA LYS A 64 -2.30 -6.55 -22.63
C LYS A 64 -2.95 -7.35 -23.75
N LEU A 65 -2.37 -8.49 -24.13
CA LEU A 65 -2.92 -9.38 -25.14
C LEU A 65 -4.26 -9.96 -24.69
N ASN A 66 -4.39 -10.35 -23.43
CA ASN A 66 -5.66 -10.82 -22.87
C ASN A 66 -6.74 -9.74 -22.97
N TYR A 67 -6.45 -8.49 -22.56
CA TYR A 67 -7.42 -7.40 -22.68
C TYR A 67 -7.76 -7.04 -24.15
N ARG A 68 -6.83 -7.24 -25.07
CA ARG A 68 -7.05 -7.00 -26.51
C ARG A 68 -7.94 -8.06 -27.14
N HIS A 69 -7.68 -9.34 -26.88
CA HIS A 69 -8.25 -10.47 -27.61
C HIS A 69 -9.42 -11.15 -26.91
N CYS A 70 -9.43 -11.20 -25.57
CA CYS A 70 -10.53 -11.84 -24.85
C CYS A 70 -11.78 -10.95 -24.85
N SER A 71 -12.96 -11.57 -24.87
CA SER A 71 -14.23 -10.87 -24.67
C SER A 71 -14.37 -10.40 -23.21
N LEU A 72 -15.21 -9.39 -22.95
CA LEU A 72 -15.56 -8.99 -21.58
C LEU A 72 -16.12 -10.19 -20.80
N LYS A 73 -17.01 -10.98 -21.42
CA LYS A 73 -17.57 -12.20 -20.82
C LYS A 73 -16.49 -13.16 -20.34
N THR A 74 -15.43 -13.37 -21.14
CA THR A 74 -14.30 -14.24 -20.78
C THR A 74 -13.50 -13.67 -19.61
N LEU A 75 -13.20 -12.36 -19.65
CA LEU A 75 -12.43 -11.70 -18.61
C LEU A 75 -13.18 -11.58 -17.27
N SER A 76 -14.51 -11.51 -17.33
CA SER A 76 -15.40 -11.41 -16.15
C SER A 76 -15.59 -12.74 -15.44
N LYS A 77 -15.20 -13.86 -16.07
CA LYS A 77 -15.42 -15.20 -15.51
C LYS A 77 -14.34 -15.54 -14.50
N VAL A 78 -14.74 -16.10 -13.35
CA VAL A 78 -13.86 -16.86 -12.45
C VAL A 78 -14.04 -18.34 -12.83
N GLU A 79 -13.00 -18.96 -13.33
CA GLU A 79 -13.02 -20.38 -13.71
C GLU A 79 -13.01 -21.28 -12.46
N LYS A 80 -13.63 -22.46 -12.56
CA LYS A 80 -13.76 -23.39 -11.43
C LYS A 80 -12.41 -23.67 -10.74
N TRP A 81 -11.35 -23.87 -11.51
CA TRP A 81 -10.02 -24.13 -10.95
C TRP A 81 -9.45 -22.91 -10.17
N GLN A 82 -9.81 -21.68 -10.57
CA GLN A 82 -9.42 -20.45 -9.84
C GLN A 82 -10.15 -20.39 -8.52
N GLU A 83 -11.42 -20.74 -8.49
CA GLU A 83 -12.21 -20.78 -7.26
C GLU A 83 -11.72 -21.87 -6.31
N GLU A 84 -11.39 -23.08 -6.80
CA GLU A 84 -10.77 -24.14 -5.98
C GLU A 84 -9.41 -23.71 -5.41
N LYS A 85 -8.62 -22.93 -6.18
CA LYS A 85 -7.38 -22.34 -5.69
C LYS A 85 -7.62 -21.33 -4.56
N LEU A 86 -8.69 -20.50 -4.66
CA LEU A 86 -9.09 -19.58 -3.59
C LEU A 86 -9.51 -20.35 -2.32
N LYS A 87 -10.33 -21.38 -2.44
CA LYS A 87 -10.72 -22.26 -1.33
C LYS A 87 -9.49 -22.85 -0.64
N HIS A 88 -8.60 -23.44 -1.42
CA HIS A 88 -7.35 -23.99 -0.89
C HIS A 88 -6.49 -22.94 -0.18
N THR A 89 -6.50 -21.68 -0.66
CA THR A 89 -5.78 -20.59 -0.01
C THR A 89 -6.38 -20.25 1.35
N VAL A 90 -7.71 -20.22 1.46
CA VAL A 90 -8.42 -20.02 2.75
C VAL A 90 -8.08 -21.16 3.74
N GLU A 91 -8.03 -22.41 3.26
CA GLU A 91 -7.73 -23.57 4.11
C GLU A 91 -6.28 -23.60 4.61
N THR A 92 -5.33 -23.16 3.79
CA THR A 92 -3.89 -23.31 4.08
C THR A 92 -3.22 -22.05 4.59
N LEU A 93 -3.83 -20.88 4.40
CA LEU A 93 -3.35 -19.55 4.81
C LEU A 93 -1.83 -19.37 4.57
N PRO A 94 -1.35 -19.54 3.31
CA PRO A 94 0.06 -19.40 3.02
C PRO A 94 0.53 -17.97 3.29
N CYS A 95 1.75 -17.82 3.81
CA CYS A 95 2.41 -16.52 3.83
C CYS A 95 2.59 -16.02 2.39
N SER A 96 2.19 -14.80 2.09
CA SER A 96 2.21 -14.24 0.74
C SER A 96 3.30 -13.18 0.58
N ILE A 97 4.11 -13.28 -0.46
CA ILE A 97 5.15 -12.31 -0.80
C ILE A 97 4.88 -11.75 -2.19
N TYR A 98 4.78 -10.44 -2.31
CA TYR A 98 4.57 -9.74 -3.56
C TYR A 98 5.84 -8.96 -3.90
N ILE A 99 6.45 -9.26 -5.06
CA ILE A 99 7.63 -8.56 -5.55
C ILE A 99 7.22 -7.68 -6.73
N GLU A 100 7.16 -6.39 -6.47
CA GLU A 100 6.83 -5.39 -7.48
C GLU A 100 8.05 -5.03 -8.32
N SER A 101 7.86 -4.97 -9.63
CA SER A 101 8.89 -4.56 -10.58
C SER A 101 8.30 -4.03 -11.89
N SER A 102 6.98 -3.86 -11.92
CA SER A 102 6.23 -3.55 -13.13
C SER A 102 6.65 -2.21 -13.76
N ASP A 103 6.58 -2.14 -15.08
CA ASP A 103 6.68 -0.89 -15.82
C ASP A 103 5.49 0.01 -15.46
N PRO A 104 5.68 1.25 -14.93
CA PRO A 104 4.59 2.17 -14.64
C PRO A 104 3.69 2.49 -15.85
N ASP A 105 4.21 2.36 -17.08
CA ASP A 105 3.46 2.47 -18.33
C ASP A 105 3.05 1.09 -18.90
N GLY A 106 3.27 0.02 -18.15
CA GLY A 106 3.11 -1.38 -18.59
C GLY A 106 1.74 -1.71 -19.17
N LEU A 107 0.68 -1.16 -18.60
CA LEU A 107 -0.71 -1.35 -19.07
C LEU A 107 -1.25 -0.20 -19.93
N LYS A 108 -0.40 0.76 -20.32
CA LYS A 108 -0.83 1.88 -21.15
C LYS A 108 -1.45 1.40 -22.47
N GLY A 109 -2.62 1.98 -22.79
CA GLY A 109 -3.35 1.69 -24.04
C GLY A 109 -4.31 0.50 -23.97
N ILE A 110 -4.50 -0.14 -22.82
CA ILE A 110 -5.59 -1.09 -22.62
C ILE A 110 -6.94 -0.35 -22.52
N ASN A 111 -8.03 -1.07 -22.77
CA ASN A 111 -9.37 -0.55 -22.55
C ASN A 111 -9.70 -0.62 -21.04
N ILE A 112 -9.56 0.52 -20.35
CA ILE A 112 -9.77 0.64 -18.89
C ILE A 112 -11.21 0.30 -18.51
N GLU A 113 -12.21 0.74 -19.28
CA GLU A 113 -13.62 0.41 -19.02
C GLU A 113 -13.86 -1.10 -19.03
N LYS A 114 -13.25 -1.80 -20.00
CA LYS A 114 -13.32 -3.27 -20.08
C LYS A 114 -12.65 -3.93 -18.88
N MET A 115 -11.51 -3.40 -18.43
CA MET A 115 -10.79 -3.89 -17.25
C MET A 115 -11.65 -3.73 -16.00
N GLN A 116 -12.20 -2.55 -15.76
CA GLN A 116 -13.04 -2.27 -14.60
C GLN A 116 -14.31 -3.14 -14.59
N LYS A 117 -15.03 -3.25 -15.72
CA LYS A 117 -16.21 -4.10 -15.82
C LYS A 117 -15.89 -5.57 -15.52
N ALA A 118 -14.74 -6.07 -15.96
CA ALA A 118 -14.29 -7.42 -15.66
C ALA A 118 -13.98 -7.58 -14.16
N SER A 119 -13.32 -6.62 -13.53
CA SER A 119 -13.01 -6.62 -12.10
C SER A 119 -14.28 -6.58 -11.25
N ILE A 120 -15.21 -5.69 -11.56
CA ILE A 120 -16.52 -5.58 -10.87
C ILE A 120 -17.29 -6.91 -10.94
N ALA A 121 -17.31 -7.56 -12.11
CA ALA A 121 -18.03 -8.83 -12.29
C ALA A 121 -17.39 -9.99 -11.51
N ARG A 122 -16.09 -9.99 -11.31
CA ARG A 122 -15.34 -11.05 -10.57
C ARG A 122 -15.36 -10.82 -9.06
N TYR A 123 -15.44 -9.58 -8.62
CA TYR A 123 -15.30 -9.20 -7.22
C TYR A 123 -16.27 -9.93 -6.27
N PRO A 124 -17.58 -10.04 -6.55
CA PRO A 124 -18.51 -10.75 -5.66
C PRO A 124 -18.17 -12.24 -5.44
N ILE A 125 -17.46 -12.85 -6.41
CA ILE A 125 -17.03 -14.26 -6.32
C ILE A 125 -15.75 -14.37 -5.49
N ILE A 126 -14.85 -13.39 -5.59
CA ILE A 126 -13.53 -13.39 -4.94
C ILE A 126 -13.63 -12.88 -3.50
N LYS A 127 -14.47 -11.85 -3.25
CA LYS A 127 -14.58 -11.17 -1.95
C LYS A 127 -14.78 -12.14 -0.77
N PRO A 128 -15.70 -13.13 -0.79
CA PRO A 128 -15.89 -14.03 0.36
C PRO A 128 -14.63 -14.77 0.78
N TYR A 129 -13.77 -15.12 -0.16
CA TYR A 129 -12.49 -15.79 0.13
C TYR A 129 -11.46 -14.83 0.71
N ARG A 130 -11.43 -13.57 0.24
CA ARG A 130 -10.57 -12.53 0.82
C ARG A 130 -10.97 -12.23 2.26
N ASP A 131 -12.26 -11.99 2.49
CA ASP A 131 -12.81 -11.70 3.81
C ASP A 131 -12.56 -12.87 4.80
N ALA A 132 -12.65 -14.11 4.33
CA ALA A 132 -12.34 -15.29 5.15
C ALA A 132 -10.87 -15.39 5.59
N MET A 133 -9.95 -14.72 4.91
CA MET A 133 -8.51 -14.69 5.22
C MET A 133 -8.07 -13.45 5.98
N ASP A 134 -8.92 -12.44 6.09
CA ASP A 134 -8.58 -11.13 6.64
C ASP A 134 -7.99 -11.26 8.05
N GLY A 135 -6.86 -10.60 8.29
CA GLY A 135 -6.11 -10.66 9.55
C GLY A 135 -5.52 -12.02 9.94
N LYS A 136 -5.58 -13.07 9.10
CA LYS A 136 -5.21 -14.45 9.48
C LYS A 136 -3.86 -14.92 8.97
N TYR A 137 -3.25 -14.25 8.00
CA TYR A 137 -1.98 -14.67 7.38
C TYR A 137 -1.03 -13.50 7.21
N GLN A 138 0.27 -13.77 7.21
CA GLN A 138 1.28 -12.76 6.93
C GLN A 138 1.37 -12.52 5.41
N TRP A 139 1.56 -11.25 5.06
CA TRP A 139 1.88 -10.86 3.71
C TRP A 139 2.91 -9.73 3.70
N THR A 140 3.66 -9.59 2.61
CA THR A 140 4.59 -8.48 2.46
C THR A 140 4.72 -8.10 0.99
N ILE A 141 4.79 -6.80 0.75
CA ILE A 141 5.11 -6.22 -0.55
C ILE A 141 6.53 -5.67 -0.47
N ALA A 142 7.34 -6.00 -1.44
CA ALA A 142 8.69 -5.46 -1.61
C ALA A 142 8.92 -5.24 -3.10
N ALA A 143 9.93 -4.45 -3.47
CA ALA A 143 10.16 -4.16 -4.86
C ALA A 143 11.59 -4.43 -5.29
N VAL A 144 11.75 -4.75 -6.57
CA VAL A 144 13.05 -4.85 -7.25
C VAL A 144 12.96 -4.15 -8.61
N PRO A 145 14.01 -3.50 -9.09
CA PRO A 145 13.92 -2.72 -10.31
C PRO A 145 13.71 -3.62 -11.53
N SER A 146 12.89 -3.17 -12.47
CA SER A 146 12.97 -3.57 -13.87
C SER A 146 13.70 -2.50 -14.69
N TYR A 147 14.15 -2.86 -15.86
CA TYR A 147 14.78 -1.89 -16.78
C TYR A 147 13.79 -0.83 -17.26
N ALA A 148 12.53 -1.17 -17.45
CA ALA A 148 11.49 -0.25 -17.88
C ALA A 148 11.18 0.75 -16.77
N TRP A 149 10.93 0.28 -15.55
CA TRP A 149 10.69 1.13 -14.40
C TRP A 149 11.89 2.04 -14.11
N ALA A 150 13.11 1.51 -14.10
CA ALA A 150 14.32 2.30 -13.88
C ALA A 150 14.46 3.43 -14.92
N LYS A 151 14.12 3.15 -16.16
CA LYS A 151 14.17 4.15 -17.24
C LYS A 151 13.07 5.20 -17.14
N LYS A 152 11.93 4.87 -16.54
CA LYS A 152 10.87 5.82 -16.19
C LYS A 152 11.33 6.77 -15.07
N VAL A 153 11.94 6.22 -14.01
CA VAL A 153 12.44 7.00 -12.86
C VAL A 153 13.64 7.87 -13.27
N PHE A 154 14.57 7.34 -14.05
CA PHE A 154 15.78 8.04 -14.50
C PHE A 154 15.84 8.15 -16.03
N PRO A 155 15.00 9.02 -16.64
CA PRO A 155 14.83 9.08 -18.09
C PRO A 155 16.09 9.53 -18.85
N ASN A 156 16.96 10.31 -18.21
CA ASN A 156 18.17 10.85 -18.84
C ASN A 156 19.38 9.90 -18.75
N GLU A 157 19.30 8.86 -17.90
CA GLU A 157 20.39 7.92 -17.70
C GLU A 157 20.42 6.81 -18.76
N LYS A 158 21.59 6.20 -19.01
CA LYS A 158 21.68 4.99 -19.82
C LYS A 158 20.96 3.85 -19.10
N LYS A 159 20.31 2.95 -19.88
CA LYS A 159 19.46 1.86 -19.37
C LYS A 159 20.08 1.08 -18.19
N HIS A 160 21.35 0.68 -18.32
CA HIS A 160 22.04 -0.08 -17.27
C HIS A 160 22.33 0.79 -16.02
N ARG A 161 22.75 2.05 -16.22
CA ARG A 161 23.00 2.97 -15.11
C ARG A 161 21.70 3.32 -14.36
N ALA A 162 20.61 3.58 -15.08
CA ALA A 162 19.29 3.79 -14.48
C ALA A 162 18.88 2.59 -13.61
N TYR A 163 19.10 1.37 -14.09
CA TYR A 163 18.79 0.14 -13.34
C TYR A 163 19.64 0.01 -12.07
N GLU A 164 20.93 0.32 -12.12
CA GLU A 164 21.80 0.35 -10.93
C GLU A 164 21.36 1.42 -9.94
N MET A 165 21.04 2.63 -10.41
CA MET A 165 20.57 3.73 -9.56
C MET A 165 19.25 3.38 -8.86
N LEU A 166 18.35 2.72 -9.55
CA LEU A 166 17.09 2.30 -8.93
C LEU A 166 17.31 1.21 -7.87
N TRP A 167 18.25 0.26 -8.09
CA TRP A 167 18.67 -0.67 -7.04
C TRP A 167 19.25 0.05 -5.83
N GLU A 168 20.17 1.01 -6.05
CA GLU A 168 20.78 1.82 -4.99
C GLU A 168 19.70 2.55 -4.18
N ALA A 169 18.73 3.16 -4.87
CA ALA A 169 17.61 3.87 -4.24
C ALA A 169 16.71 2.93 -3.43
N ILE A 170 16.27 1.80 -4.00
CA ILE A 170 15.43 0.81 -3.31
C ILE A 170 16.13 0.30 -2.04
N LEU A 171 17.40 -0.10 -2.16
CA LEU A 171 18.13 -0.63 -1.00
C LEU A 171 18.32 0.41 0.11
N ALA A 172 18.49 1.68 -0.25
CA ALA A 172 18.59 2.77 0.72
C ALA A 172 17.27 2.94 1.50
N THR A 173 16.12 2.89 0.81
CA THR A 173 14.80 3.03 1.47
C THR A 173 14.50 1.86 2.40
N VAL A 174 14.92 0.66 2.07
CA VAL A 174 14.76 -0.54 2.91
C VAL A 174 15.91 -0.75 3.91
N ARG A 175 16.81 0.25 4.07
CA ARG A 175 17.91 0.23 5.05
C ARG A 175 18.87 -0.94 4.87
N VAL A 176 19.16 -1.31 3.63
CA VAL A 176 20.11 -2.38 3.28
C VAL A 176 21.38 -1.79 2.71
N THR A 177 22.51 -2.04 3.34
CA THR A 177 23.84 -1.66 2.86
C THR A 177 24.79 -2.87 2.84
N ASP A 178 25.97 -2.69 2.26
CA ASP A 178 27.00 -3.74 2.24
C ASP A 178 27.42 -4.18 3.66
N ASP A 179 27.46 -3.24 4.61
CA ASP A 179 28.14 -3.40 5.90
C ASP A 179 27.21 -3.51 7.10
N ASN A 180 25.89 -3.19 6.95
CA ASN A 180 24.95 -3.27 8.09
C ASN A 180 24.27 -4.63 8.25
N ASP A 181 23.60 -4.83 9.39
CA ASP A 181 22.59 -5.85 9.57
C ASP A 181 21.19 -5.22 9.38
N PRO A 182 20.54 -5.44 8.22
CA PRO A 182 19.25 -4.81 7.95
C PRO A 182 18.12 -5.31 8.87
N ILE A 183 18.22 -6.48 9.47
CA ILE A 183 17.24 -6.99 10.43
C ILE A 183 17.27 -6.13 11.70
N ALA A 184 18.47 -5.89 12.24
CA ALA A 184 18.64 -5.02 13.40
C ALA A 184 18.21 -3.57 13.14
N GLU A 185 18.46 -3.05 11.93
CA GLU A 185 17.98 -1.71 11.53
C GLU A 185 16.45 -1.64 11.46
N TRP A 186 15.79 -2.69 10.97
CA TRP A 186 14.32 -2.75 10.93
C TRP A 186 13.69 -2.93 12.31
N GLU A 187 14.34 -3.64 13.24
CA GLU A 187 13.89 -3.71 14.63
C GLU A 187 13.87 -2.33 15.30
N LYS A 188 14.93 -1.52 15.10
CA LYS A 188 14.98 -0.13 15.58
C LYS A 188 13.92 0.74 14.91
N HIS A 189 13.74 0.57 13.61
CA HIS A 189 12.76 1.33 12.84
C HIS A 189 11.33 1.04 13.29
N ASN A 190 10.97 -0.24 13.40
CA ASN A 190 9.66 -0.67 13.93
C ASN A 190 9.41 -0.14 15.36
N ALA A 191 10.43 -0.15 16.22
CA ALA A 191 10.31 0.41 17.58
C ALA A 191 10.04 1.93 17.55
N ASN A 192 10.67 2.67 16.64
CA ASN A 192 10.43 4.11 16.47
C ASN A 192 8.99 4.39 16.02
N LEU A 193 8.53 3.71 14.95
CA LEU A 193 7.16 3.87 14.45
C LEU A 193 6.14 3.49 15.53
N LYS A 194 6.36 2.40 16.26
CA LYS A 194 5.52 1.98 17.39
C LYS A 194 5.42 3.05 18.48
N THR A 195 6.52 3.75 18.79
CA THR A 195 6.49 4.85 19.77
C THR A 195 5.54 5.96 19.31
N ARG A 196 5.54 6.30 18.03
CA ARG A 196 4.63 7.31 17.44
C ARG A 196 3.16 6.87 17.50
N ALA A 197 2.89 5.62 17.08
CA ALA A 197 1.54 5.06 17.16
C ALA A 197 1.02 5.00 18.60
N THR A 198 1.86 4.60 19.55
CA THR A 198 1.51 4.57 20.98
C THR A 198 1.12 5.96 21.47
N TRP A 199 1.93 6.98 21.15
CA TRP A 199 1.62 8.36 21.53
C TRP A 199 0.28 8.83 20.95
N LEU A 200 0.01 8.58 19.67
CA LEU A 200 -1.28 8.93 19.04
C LEU A 200 -2.46 8.23 19.73
N ASN A 201 -2.30 6.96 20.07
CA ASN A 201 -3.31 6.18 20.78
C ASN A 201 -3.59 6.72 22.20
N GLU A 202 -2.55 7.18 22.90
CA GLU A 202 -2.67 7.82 24.22
C GLU A 202 -3.40 9.17 24.15
N GLN A 203 -3.23 9.94 23.05
CA GLN A 203 -3.94 11.20 22.86
C GLN A 203 -5.44 10.98 22.64
N GLY A 204 -5.85 9.91 21.95
CA GLY A 204 -7.25 9.55 21.71
C GLY A 204 -8.05 10.66 21.02
N PHE A 205 -7.49 11.28 20.00
CA PHE A 205 -8.10 12.39 19.27
C PHE A 205 -9.48 12.03 18.70
N ASP A 206 -10.38 13.01 18.71
CA ASP A 206 -11.71 12.90 18.10
C ASP A 206 -11.63 13.11 16.58
N TYR A 207 -10.75 14.03 16.14
CA TYR A 207 -10.48 14.33 14.73
C TYR A 207 -9.11 14.96 14.54
N LEU A 208 -8.65 14.94 13.28
CA LEU A 208 -7.46 15.66 12.82
C LEU A 208 -7.84 16.75 11.83
N GLU A 209 -7.17 17.90 11.93
CA GLU A 209 -7.20 18.98 10.93
C GLU A 209 -5.87 19.06 10.19
N TYR A 210 -5.95 19.22 8.86
CA TYR A 210 -4.81 19.31 7.95
C TYR A 210 -4.83 20.64 7.24
N LYS A 211 -3.72 21.39 7.25
CA LYS A 211 -3.58 22.68 6.56
C LYS A 211 -2.24 22.80 5.86
N SER A 212 -2.26 23.30 4.63
CA SER A 212 -1.06 23.61 3.84
C SER A 212 -1.35 24.75 2.87
N SER A 213 -0.33 25.51 2.51
CA SER A 213 -0.44 26.66 1.59
C SER A 213 -0.85 26.26 0.16
N ASN A 214 -0.77 24.99 -0.20
CA ASN A 214 -1.22 24.46 -1.49
C ASN A 214 -2.75 24.46 -1.66
N GLY A 215 -3.51 24.82 -0.64
CA GLY A 215 -4.97 24.84 -0.63
C GLY A 215 -5.60 23.65 0.08
N THR A 216 -4.82 22.78 0.72
CA THR A 216 -5.34 21.77 1.66
C THR A 216 -5.87 22.49 2.90
N ASP A 217 -7.17 22.32 3.16
CA ASP A 217 -7.87 22.68 4.40
C ASP A 217 -8.93 21.62 4.62
N PHE A 218 -8.63 20.67 5.49
CA PHE A 218 -9.34 19.41 5.58
C PHE A 218 -9.43 18.93 7.03
N ARG A 219 -10.53 18.25 7.36
CA ARG A 219 -10.73 17.60 8.65
C ARG A 219 -11.31 16.21 8.45
N ALA A 220 -10.81 15.23 9.23
CA ALA A 220 -11.37 13.87 9.31
C ALA A 220 -11.52 13.44 10.75
N SER A 221 -12.72 12.92 11.10
CA SER A 221 -12.97 12.32 12.40
C SER A 221 -12.40 10.91 12.49
N LEU A 222 -11.99 10.55 13.69
CA LEU A 222 -11.48 9.22 14.01
C LEU A 222 -12.58 8.33 14.57
N ILE A 223 -12.43 7.02 14.42
CA ILE A 223 -13.32 6.05 15.06
C ILE A 223 -12.85 5.90 16.51
N PRO A 224 -13.72 6.10 17.53
CA PRO A 224 -13.28 6.02 18.94
C PRO A 224 -12.67 4.68 19.32
N GLU A 225 -13.10 3.60 18.66
CA GLU A 225 -12.60 2.24 18.85
C GLU A 225 -11.39 1.90 17.97
N ALA A 226 -10.94 2.81 17.08
CA ALA A 226 -9.77 2.56 16.24
C ALA A 226 -8.47 2.89 16.97
N GLU A 227 -7.43 2.20 16.55
CA GLU A 227 -6.05 2.42 16.99
C GLU A 227 -5.19 2.84 15.81
N TRP A 228 -4.14 3.60 16.11
CA TRP A 228 -3.05 3.86 15.20
C TRP A 228 -2.10 2.66 15.18
N HIS A 229 -1.83 2.18 14.00
CA HIS A 229 -0.87 1.11 13.73
C HIS A 229 0.42 1.69 13.15
N ALA A 230 1.49 0.94 13.14
CA ALA A 230 2.80 1.42 12.73
C ALA A 230 3.61 0.34 12.05
N GLY A 231 3.92 0.53 10.78
CA GLY A 231 4.94 -0.19 10.01
C GLY A 231 4.86 -1.71 9.96
N GLY A 232 4.36 -2.32 11.01
CA GLY A 232 4.16 -3.76 11.13
C GLY A 232 2.76 -4.07 11.63
N ASP A 233 2.30 -5.26 11.32
CA ASP A 233 0.99 -5.77 11.70
C ASP A 233 1.11 -7.13 12.41
N THR A 234 0.06 -7.57 13.08
CA THR A 234 0.03 -8.83 13.81
C THR A 234 -1.22 -9.62 13.43
N THR A 235 -1.02 -10.80 12.86
CA THR A 235 -2.15 -11.69 12.55
C THR A 235 -2.95 -12.03 13.81
N ILE A 236 -4.22 -12.43 13.65
CA ILE A 236 -5.07 -12.96 14.74
C ILE A 236 -4.36 -14.09 15.50
N GLY A 237 -3.52 -14.87 14.82
CA GLY A 237 -2.68 -15.92 15.43
C GLY A 237 -1.44 -15.42 16.16
N GLY A 238 -1.23 -14.09 16.31
CA GLY A 238 -0.12 -13.47 17.03
C GLY A 238 1.21 -13.43 16.27
N ASN A 239 1.21 -13.59 14.96
CA ASN A 239 2.42 -13.50 14.13
C ASN A 239 2.63 -12.06 13.64
N PHE A 240 3.64 -11.37 14.18
CA PHE A 240 4.05 -10.06 13.71
C PHE A 240 4.75 -10.17 12.34
N PHE A 241 4.51 -9.20 11.44
CA PHE A 241 5.12 -9.10 10.10
C PHE A 241 5.12 -7.64 9.63
N ASN A 242 5.88 -7.32 8.58
CA ASN A 242 5.85 -5.99 7.96
C ASN A 242 5.19 -6.08 6.58
N PRO A 243 3.96 -5.57 6.42
CA PRO A 243 3.22 -5.62 5.15
C PRO A 243 3.96 -4.93 4.01
N ASN A 244 4.57 -3.79 4.27
CA ASN A 244 5.22 -2.95 3.28
C ASN A 244 6.72 -2.81 3.57
N MET A 245 7.55 -3.00 2.54
CA MET A 245 9.00 -2.82 2.58
C MET A 245 9.49 -2.00 1.37
N PRO A 246 9.65 -0.68 1.53
CA PRO A 246 9.70 0.10 2.78
C PRO A 246 8.33 0.45 3.38
N THR A 247 8.34 0.91 4.63
CA THR A 247 7.26 1.64 5.28
C THR A 247 7.86 2.71 6.21
N GLU A 248 7.25 3.89 6.24
CA GLU A 248 7.61 5.03 7.11
C GLU A 248 6.40 5.54 7.88
N GLU A 249 5.28 4.84 7.77
CA GLU A 249 3.97 5.32 8.18
C GLU A 249 3.55 4.89 9.59
N VAL A 250 2.71 5.76 10.16
CA VAL A 250 1.78 5.45 11.23
C VAL A 250 0.39 5.77 10.72
N PHE A 251 -0.51 4.79 10.70
CA PHE A 251 -1.79 4.90 10.02
C PHE A 251 -2.98 4.45 10.89
N THR A 252 -4.17 4.90 10.50
CA THR A 252 -5.46 4.43 11.03
C THR A 252 -6.57 4.60 10.00
N SER A 253 -7.70 3.96 10.21
CA SER A 253 -8.89 4.19 9.39
C SER A 253 -9.75 5.32 9.97
N PRO A 254 -10.08 6.35 9.18
CA PRO A 254 -10.98 7.41 9.61
C PRO A 254 -12.42 6.94 9.67
N LYS A 255 -13.26 7.70 10.40
CA LYS A 255 -14.68 7.41 10.50
C LYS A 255 -15.40 7.76 9.21
N LYS A 256 -15.97 6.76 8.55
CA LYS A 256 -16.81 6.94 7.36
C LYS A 256 -17.92 7.96 7.61
N GLY A 257 -18.13 8.87 6.67
CA GLY A 257 -19.21 9.87 6.77
C GLY A 257 -18.83 11.12 7.57
N PHE A 258 -17.55 11.29 8.00
CA PHE A 258 -17.14 12.39 8.87
C PHE A 258 -15.83 13.04 8.39
N ALA A 259 -15.78 13.41 7.11
CA ALA A 259 -14.68 14.17 6.52
C ALA A 259 -15.21 15.42 5.84
N GLU A 260 -14.53 16.55 6.02
CA GLU A 260 -14.92 17.87 5.51
C GLU A 260 -13.73 18.62 4.95
N GLY A 261 -13.95 19.39 3.88
CA GLY A 261 -12.95 20.29 3.32
C GLY A 261 -12.25 19.72 2.10
N LYS A 262 -11.08 20.27 1.78
CA LYS A 262 -10.35 20.00 0.53
C LYS A 262 -8.98 19.43 0.81
N LEU A 263 -8.66 18.36 0.12
CA LEU A 263 -7.31 17.80 0.02
C LEU A 263 -6.74 18.07 -1.37
N VAL A 264 -5.49 18.49 -1.43
CA VAL A 264 -4.74 18.71 -2.67
C VAL A 264 -3.58 17.74 -2.75
N SER A 265 -3.48 16.99 -3.84
CA SER A 265 -2.38 16.07 -4.06
C SER A 265 -1.05 16.82 -4.21
N THR A 266 0.01 16.27 -3.63
CA THR A 266 1.36 16.86 -3.69
C THR A 266 2.33 16.09 -4.58
N LYS A 267 1.95 14.89 -4.99
CA LYS A 267 2.74 14.02 -5.89
C LYS A 267 1.83 13.39 -6.95
N PRO A 268 2.36 13.04 -8.12
CA PRO A 268 1.64 12.23 -9.10
C PRO A 268 1.26 10.86 -8.52
N LEU A 269 0.04 10.41 -8.81
CA LEU A 269 -0.46 9.09 -8.48
C LEU A 269 -0.33 8.17 -9.69
N SER A 270 0.36 7.04 -9.53
CA SER A 270 0.39 5.97 -10.52
C SER A 270 -0.76 4.99 -10.23
N TYR A 271 -1.76 4.94 -11.09
CA TYR A 271 -2.93 4.10 -10.93
C TYR A 271 -3.26 3.36 -12.23
N ASP A 272 -3.44 2.03 -12.17
CA ASP A 272 -3.72 1.18 -13.33
C ASP A 272 -2.77 1.42 -14.53
N GLY A 273 -1.47 1.61 -14.26
CA GLY A 273 -0.44 1.85 -15.28
C GLY A 273 -0.58 3.19 -16.02
N GLN A 274 -1.21 4.17 -15.40
CA GLN A 274 -1.36 5.55 -15.88
C GLN A 274 -1.16 6.54 -14.72
N ILE A 275 -1.00 7.81 -15.06
CA ILE A 275 -0.73 8.88 -14.10
C ILE A 275 -1.96 9.78 -13.93
N ILE A 276 -2.29 10.07 -12.67
CA ILE A 276 -3.17 11.15 -12.25
C ILE A 276 -2.29 12.17 -11.54
N ASP A 277 -2.35 13.44 -11.95
CA ASP A 277 -1.46 14.46 -11.40
C ASP A 277 -2.15 15.81 -11.20
N LYS A 278 -1.67 16.55 -10.19
CA LYS A 278 -2.16 17.87 -9.81
C LYS A 278 -3.68 17.87 -9.66
N PHE A 279 -4.14 17.04 -8.75
CA PHE A 279 -5.57 16.88 -8.49
C PHE A 279 -5.93 17.28 -7.07
N TYR A 280 -7.21 17.52 -6.87
CA TYR A 280 -7.79 17.73 -5.57
C TYR A 280 -9.10 16.96 -5.41
N ILE A 281 -9.47 16.73 -4.18
CA ILE A 281 -10.76 16.14 -3.81
C ILE A 281 -11.36 16.97 -2.67
N THR A 282 -12.63 17.38 -2.81
CA THR A 282 -13.40 18.08 -1.79
C THR A 282 -14.40 17.12 -1.16
N PHE A 283 -14.45 17.13 0.15
CA PHE A 283 -15.32 16.27 0.96
C PHE A 283 -16.41 17.08 1.64
N LYS A 284 -17.60 16.50 1.70
CA LYS A 284 -18.73 16.99 2.48
C LYS A 284 -19.47 15.79 3.06
N ASP A 285 -19.77 15.84 4.36
CA ASP A 285 -20.42 14.73 5.08
C ASP A 285 -19.68 13.39 4.86
N GLY A 286 -18.33 13.44 4.85
CA GLY A 286 -17.43 12.32 4.62
C GLY A 286 -17.30 11.83 3.18
N LYS A 287 -18.09 12.34 2.26
CA LYS A 287 -18.15 11.90 0.86
C LYS A 287 -17.41 12.86 -0.05
N ALA A 288 -16.61 12.33 -0.98
CA ALA A 288 -16.07 13.11 -2.09
C ALA A 288 -17.22 13.64 -2.96
N VAL A 289 -17.34 14.99 -3.06
CA VAL A 289 -18.43 15.66 -3.78
C VAL A 289 -17.93 16.43 -4.99
N GLU A 290 -16.67 16.85 -4.99
CA GLU A 290 -16.04 17.57 -6.09
C GLU A 290 -14.58 17.13 -6.22
N TRP A 291 -14.11 16.98 -7.44
CA TRP A 291 -12.70 16.68 -7.76
C TRP A 291 -12.35 17.11 -9.18
N ASP A 292 -11.07 17.44 -9.37
CA ASP A 292 -10.52 17.73 -10.70
C ASP A 292 -9.03 17.36 -10.73
N ALA A 293 -8.47 17.22 -11.94
CA ALA A 293 -7.07 16.91 -12.17
C ALA A 293 -6.57 17.56 -13.47
N GLU A 294 -5.35 18.11 -13.47
CA GLU A 294 -4.73 18.59 -14.71
C GLU A 294 -4.35 17.42 -15.63
N VAL A 295 -3.96 16.28 -15.06
CA VAL A 295 -3.60 15.05 -15.77
C VAL A 295 -4.42 13.89 -15.26
N GLY A 296 -5.00 13.09 -16.16
CA GLY A 296 -5.65 11.83 -15.80
C GLY A 296 -7.06 11.99 -15.18
N LYS A 297 -7.73 13.12 -15.33
CA LYS A 297 -9.10 13.33 -14.80
C LYS A 297 -10.08 12.20 -15.12
N PRO A 298 -10.17 11.68 -16.37
CA PRO A 298 -11.08 10.55 -16.66
C PRO A 298 -10.76 9.28 -15.85
N LEU A 299 -9.50 9.09 -15.46
CA LEU A 299 -9.09 7.98 -14.61
C LEU A 299 -9.47 8.23 -13.15
N LEU A 300 -9.30 9.47 -12.65
CA LEU A 300 -9.77 9.89 -11.33
C LEU A 300 -11.29 9.74 -11.20
N ASP A 301 -12.05 10.16 -12.25
CA ASP A 301 -13.51 9.98 -12.30
C ASP A 301 -13.88 8.49 -12.13
N LYS A 302 -13.21 7.60 -12.85
CA LYS A 302 -13.46 6.16 -12.77
C LYS A 302 -13.07 5.55 -11.44
N MET A 303 -11.95 5.96 -10.87
CA MET A 303 -11.49 5.53 -9.55
C MET A 303 -12.55 5.86 -8.49
N LEU A 304 -12.99 7.11 -8.41
CA LEU A 304 -13.94 7.59 -7.42
C LEU A 304 -15.40 7.12 -7.66
N THR A 305 -15.68 6.52 -8.81
CA THR A 305 -17.00 5.96 -9.15
C THR A 305 -17.01 4.44 -9.31
N MET A 306 -15.96 3.75 -8.84
CA MET A 306 -15.84 2.29 -8.94
C MET A 306 -16.99 1.58 -8.21
N ASP A 307 -17.26 2.01 -7.00
CA ASP A 307 -18.41 1.62 -6.18
C ASP A 307 -18.81 2.77 -5.24
N GLU A 308 -19.81 2.58 -4.40
CA GLU A 308 -20.26 3.63 -3.46
C GLU A 308 -19.18 3.95 -2.41
N GLY A 309 -18.43 2.95 -1.95
CA GLY A 309 -17.35 3.11 -0.96
C GLY A 309 -16.15 3.87 -1.51
N ALA A 310 -15.93 3.87 -2.82
CA ALA A 310 -14.80 4.56 -3.47
C ALA A 310 -14.78 6.08 -3.24
N LYS A 311 -15.92 6.67 -2.82
CA LYS A 311 -16.04 8.11 -2.49
C LYS A 311 -15.72 8.46 -1.06
N TYR A 312 -15.40 7.50 -0.22
CA TYR A 312 -15.06 7.70 1.19
C TYR A 312 -13.62 7.36 1.45
N LEU A 313 -13.07 7.95 2.50
CA LEU A 313 -11.72 7.62 2.94
C LEU A 313 -11.68 6.24 3.61
N GLY A 314 -10.58 5.53 3.40
CA GLY A 314 -10.24 4.28 4.07
C GLY A 314 -9.07 4.42 5.03
N GLU A 315 -8.18 5.39 4.77
CA GLU A 315 -6.96 5.54 5.54
C GLU A 315 -6.55 7.00 5.75
N LEU A 316 -5.91 7.24 6.90
CA LEU A 316 -5.09 8.42 7.20
C LEU A 316 -3.71 7.92 7.61
N ALA A 317 -2.68 8.28 6.87
CA ALA A 317 -1.29 7.91 7.14
C ALA A 317 -0.42 9.14 7.41
N LEU A 318 0.38 9.04 8.47
CA LEU A 318 1.26 10.10 8.96
C LEU A 318 2.71 9.72 8.72
N ILE A 319 3.38 10.46 7.82
CA ILE A 319 4.77 10.27 7.45
C ILE A 319 5.46 11.63 7.45
N PRO A 320 6.59 11.81 8.17
CA PRO A 320 7.29 13.08 8.18
C PRO A 320 7.89 13.40 6.80
N ASP A 321 7.88 14.67 6.42
CA ASP A 321 8.54 15.14 5.20
C ASP A 321 10.04 14.79 5.20
N ASN A 322 10.67 14.78 6.38
CA ASN A 322 12.03 14.28 6.57
C ASN A 322 12.06 12.75 6.68
N SER A 323 11.71 12.04 5.62
CA SER A 323 11.82 10.58 5.49
C SER A 323 12.94 10.20 4.50
N PRO A 324 13.51 8.98 4.58
CA PRO A 324 14.53 8.54 3.62
C PRO A 324 14.06 8.60 2.16
N ILE A 325 12.77 8.32 1.93
CA ILE A 325 12.18 8.35 0.59
C ILE A 325 12.01 9.79 0.12
N SER A 326 11.44 10.67 0.94
CA SER A 326 11.31 12.10 0.62
C SER A 326 12.66 12.74 0.35
N ASN A 327 13.63 12.49 1.22
CA ASN A 327 15.00 13.04 1.12
C ASN A 327 15.75 12.58 -0.13
N SER A 328 15.36 11.45 -0.74
CA SER A 328 15.95 11.00 -2.01
C SER A 328 15.62 11.92 -3.19
N GLY A 329 14.55 12.70 -3.10
CA GLY A 329 14.05 13.51 -4.20
C GLY A 329 13.58 12.72 -5.42
N ILE A 330 13.45 11.40 -5.30
CA ILE A 330 13.07 10.50 -6.39
C ILE A 330 11.56 10.31 -6.37
N LEU A 331 10.92 10.48 -7.54
CA LEU A 331 9.57 10.00 -7.78
C LEU A 331 9.68 8.60 -8.38
N TYR A 332 9.20 7.61 -7.64
CA TYR A 332 9.35 6.20 -8.04
C TYR A 332 8.32 5.75 -9.07
N TYR A 333 7.19 6.45 -9.21
CA TYR A 333 6.03 5.99 -9.99
C TYR A 333 5.55 4.60 -9.55
N ASN A 334 5.66 4.36 -8.25
CA ASN A 334 5.24 3.14 -7.59
C ASN A 334 4.68 3.51 -6.21
N THR A 335 3.44 3.14 -5.94
CA THR A 335 2.70 3.55 -4.74
C THR A 335 3.41 3.13 -3.46
N LEU A 336 3.97 1.92 -3.38
CA LEU A 336 4.72 1.44 -2.21
C LEU A 336 5.81 2.43 -1.72
N PHE A 337 6.48 3.14 -2.65
CA PHE A 337 7.50 4.12 -2.30
C PHE A 337 6.91 5.52 -2.17
N ASP A 338 6.10 5.93 -3.13
CA ASP A 338 5.63 7.31 -3.24
C ASP A 338 4.65 7.66 -2.11
N GLU A 339 3.82 6.71 -1.63
CA GLU A 339 2.99 6.86 -0.43
C GLU A 339 3.85 7.05 0.82
N ASN A 340 4.94 6.29 0.96
CA ASN A 340 5.86 6.36 2.08
C ASN A 340 6.84 7.55 2.01
N ALA A 341 6.73 8.42 1.00
CA ALA A 341 7.47 9.67 0.90
C ALA A 341 6.81 10.82 1.66
N SER A 342 5.52 10.74 2.00
CA SER A 342 4.82 11.83 2.67
C SER A 342 3.50 11.38 3.30
N CYS A 343 2.91 12.21 4.17
CA CYS A 343 1.55 11.99 4.62
C CYS A 343 0.63 11.73 3.42
N HIS A 344 -0.20 10.71 3.54
CA HIS A 344 -1.18 10.35 2.52
C HIS A 344 -2.54 9.96 3.12
N VAL A 345 -3.52 9.84 2.27
CA VAL A 345 -4.82 9.30 2.58
C VAL A 345 -5.24 8.32 1.51
N ALA A 346 -5.99 7.28 1.86
CA ALA A 346 -6.57 6.37 0.88
C ALA A 346 -8.03 6.66 0.61
N MET A 347 -8.41 6.62 -0.68
CA MET A 347 -9.80 6.50 -1.09
C MET A 347 -10.21 5.02 -1.10
N GLY A 348 -11.39 4.73 -0.55
CA GLY A 348 -11.96 3.39 -0.61
C GLY A 348 -11.89 2.60 0.70
N ARG A 349 -11.46 1.34 0.63
CA ARG A 349 -11.51 0.38 1.74
C ARG A 349 -10.64 0.81 2.91
N GLY A 350 -11.22 0.75 4.14
CA GLY A 350 -10.49 0.89 5.40
C GLY A 350 -10.00 -0.46 5.93
N PHE A 351 -9.17 -0.41 6.96
CA PHE A 351 -8.54 -1.55 7.61
C PHE A 351 -9.29 -1.94 8.88
N THR A 352 -9.90 -3.12 8.88
CA THR A 352 -10.66 -3.65 10.02
C THR A 352 -9.77 -3.93 11.22
N GLU A 353 -8.51 -4.28 11.00
CA GLU A 353 -7.48 -4.52 12.01
C GLU A 353 -7.15 -3.28 12.84
N THR A 354 -7.48 -2.08 12.39
CA THR A 354 -7.35 -0.86 13.21
C THR A 354 -8.39 -0.78 14.33
N ILE A 355 -9.46 -1.58 14.29
CA ILE A 355 -10.48 -1.62 15.35
C ILE A 355 -10.00 -2.45 16.54
N LYS A 356 -10.05 -1.90 17.75
CA LYS A 356 -9.75 -2.62 18.99
C LYS A 356 -10.56 -3.91 19.10
N GLY A 357 -9.85 -5.04 19.25
CA GLY A 357 -10.48 -6.35 19.37
C GLY A 357 -11.16 -6.82 18.09
N PHE A 358 -10.70 -6.37 16.91
CA PHE A 358 -11.25 -6.78 15.61
C PHE A 358 -11.29 -8.31 15.43
N ALA A 359 -10.36 -9.04 16.06
CA ALA A 359 -10.30 -10.50 15.99
C ALA A 359 -11.58 -11.20 16.50
N ASP A 360 -12.31 -10.55 17.40
CA ASP A 360 -13.56 -11.02 18.01
C ASP A 360 -14.81 -10.39 17.36
N LYS A 361 -14.62 -9.60 16.28
CA LYS A 361 -15.71 -8.89 15.58
C LYS A 361 -15.91 -9.46 14.18
N SER A 362 -17.15 -9.41 13.71
CA SER A 362 -17.45 -9.61 12.30
C SER A 362 -17.05 -8.37 11.48
N LEU A 363 -16.91 -8.53 10.17
CA LEU A 363 -16.66 -7.39 9.26
C LEU A 363 -17.81 -6.37 9.32
N GLU A 364 -19.06 -6.85 9.42
CA GLU A 364 -20.25 -6.01 9.55
C GLU A 364 -20.21 -5.16 10.83
N GLU A 365 -19.73 -5.70 11.95
CA GLU A 365 -19.54 -4.95 13.18
C GLU A 365 -18.46 -3.88 13.01
N CYS A 366 -17.34 -4.17 12.34
CA CYS A 366 -16.30 -3.18 12.03
C CYS A 366 -16.83 -2.08 11.11
N TYR A 367 -17.62 -2.43 10.09
CA TYR A 367 -18.26 -1.44 9.22
C TYR A 367 -19.28 -0.57 9.95
N ALA A 368 -20.04 -1.14 10.89
CA ALA A 368 -20.97 -0.39 11.72
C ALA A 368 -20.28 0.62 12.65
N LEU A 369 -19.04 0.38 13.07
CA LEU A 369 -18.21 1.32 13.84
C LEU A 369 -17.70 2.48 12.98
N GLY A 370 -17.65 2.33 11.66
CA GLY A 370 -17.24 3.40 10.75
C GLY A 370 -16.16 3.05 9.75
N ILE A 371 -15.70 1.80 9.72
CA ILE A 371 -14.78 1.34 8.65
C ILE A 371 -15.50 1.38 7.30
N ASN A 372 -14.83 1.90 6.28
CA ASN A 372 -15.38 1.93 4.93
C ASN A 372 -15.10 0.62 4.17
N ASP A 373 -16.10 0.06 3.51
CA ASP A 373 -15.95 -1.06 2.57
C ASP A 373 -15.97 -0.55 1.12
N SER A 374 -15.04 -1.02 0.30
CA SER A 374 -14.93 -0.71 -1.13
C SER A 374 -14.13 -1.77 -1.87
N MET A 375 -14.28 -1.78 -3.20
CA MET A 375 -13.45 -2.58 -4.10
C MET A 375 -12.05 -2.03 -4.26
N ILE A 376 -11.84 -0.74 -4.01
CA ILE A 376 -10.55 -0.06 -4.14
C ILE A 376 -9.99 0.31 -2.77
N HIS A 377 -8.68 0.43 -2.72
CA HIS A 377 -7.89 1.14 -1.73
C HIS A 377 -6.79 1.83 -2.52
N VAL A 378 -6.81 3.16 -2.57
CA VAL A 378 -5.91 3.94 -3.42
C VAL A 378 -5.38 5.15 -2.66
N ASP A 379 -4.09 5.08 -2.34
CA ASP A 379 -3.36 6.10 -1.62
C ASP A 379 -2.99 7.27 -2.52
N PHE A 380 -3.12 8.49 -2.01
CA PHE A 380 -2.59 9.67 -2.65
C PHE A 380 -1.94 10.62 -1.65
N MET A 381 -0.81 11.18 -2.05
CA MET A 381 0.07 11.95 -1.21
C MET A 381 -0.44 13.38 -1.04
N ILE A 382 -0.50 13.82 0.23
CA ILE A 382 -0.95 15.17 0.64
C ILE A 382 0.12 15.90 1.47
N GLY A 383 1.19 15.20 1.86
CA GLY A 383 2.28 15.75 2.64
C GLY A 383 3.03 16.84 1.88
N ALA A 384 3.39 17.90 2.59
CA ALA A 384 4.14 19.04 2.08
C ALA A 384 5.06 19.59 3.18
N PRO A 385 6.15 20.30 2.84
CA PRO A 385 7.08 20.87 3.83
C PRO A 385 6.43 21.88 4.81
N ASP A 386 5.27 22.42 4.47
CA ASP A 386 4.51 23.37 5.30
C ASP A 386 3.23 22.74 5.90
N LEU A 387 3.02 21.42 5.70
CA LEU A 387 1.84 20.75 6.23
C LEU A 387 1.81 20.85 7.76
N THR A 388 0.69 21.32 8.28
CA THR A 388 0.37 21.31 9.71
C THR A 388 -0.78 20.34 9.95
N ILE A 389 -0.63 19.47 10.95
CA ILE A 389 -1.69 18.56 11.40
C ILE A 389 -1.93 18.82 12.88
N THR A 390 -3.17 19.12 13.24
CA THR A 390 -3.60 19.35 14.61
C THR A 390 -4.63 18.32 15.02
N GLY A 391 -4.36 17.61 16.10
CA GLY A 391 -5.32 16.69 16.72
C GLY A 391 -6.18 17.41 17.74
N TYR A 392 -7.44 17.07 17.79
CA TYR A 392 -8.39 17.63 18.75
C TYR A 392 -9.00 16.53 19.63
N LYS A 393 -8.97 16.77 20.94
CA LYS A 393 -9.66 15.94 21.95
C LYS A 393 -10.50 16.83 22.86
N ASP A 394 -11.80 16.60 22.92
CA ASP A 394 -12.74 17.41 23.73
C ASP A 394 -12.59 18.94 23.49
N GLY A 395 -12.33 19.32 22.25
CA GLY A 395 -12.09 20.72 21.82
C GLY A 395 -10.69 21.27 22.14
N VAL A 396 -9.81 20.48 22.76
CA VAL A 396 -8.42 20.89 23.03
C VAL A 396 -7.54 20.50 21.84
N ALA A 397 -6.80 21.49 21.30
CA ALA A 397 -5.90 21.34 20.17
C ALA A 397 -4.50 20.86 20.63
N THR A 398 -3.95 19.88 19.96
CA THR A 398 -2.58 19.40 20.17
C THR A 398 -1.87 19.31 18.82
N PRO A 399 -0.70 19.94 18.63
CA PRO A 399 0.07 19.78 17.41
C PRO A 399 0.50 18.32 17.22
N VAL A 400 0.27 17.78 16.02
CA VAL A 400 0.74 16.46 15.59
C VAL A 400 1.88 16.63 14.61
N PHE A 401 1.70 17.51 13.62
CA PHE A 401 2.74 17.91 12.66
C PHE A 401 2.88 19.42 12.60
N VAL A 402 4.12 19.88 12.52
CA VAL A 402 4.49 21.28 12.28
C VAL A 402 5.55 21.30 11.17
N ASN A 403 5.32 22.11 10.13
CA ASN A 403 6.24 22.18 8.98
C ASN A 403 6.55 20.80 8.40
N GLY A 404 5.52 20.00 8.14
CA GLY A 404 5.62 18.69 7.51
C GLY A 404 6.23 17.58 8.36
N ASN A 405 6.56 17.83 9.63
CA ASN A 405 7.24 16.87 10.49
C ASN A 405 6.53 16.71 11.85
N TRP A 406 6.83 15.66 12.57
CA TRP A 406 6.33 15.45 13.93
C TRP A 406 6.64 16.65 14.84
N ALA A 407 5.62 17.10 15.60
CA ALA A 407 5.72 18.22 16.52
C ALA A 407 6.58 17.91 17.75
#